data_748917c078a863065bc3997ee21387a7
#
_entry.id   748917c078a863065bc3997ee21387a7
#
_cell.length_a   1.000
_cell.length_b   1.000
_cell.length_c   1.000
_cell.angle_alpha   90.00
_cell.angle_beta   90.00
_cell.angle_gamma   90.00
#
_symmetry.space_group_name_H-M   'P 1'
#
loop_
_entity.id
_entity.type
_entity.pdbx_description
1 polymer ?
#
loop_
_entity_poly.entity_id
_entity_poly.type
_entity_poly.pdbx_seq_one_letter_code
_entity_poly.pdbx_strand_id
1 'polypeptide(L)'
;IDLRNYGQSDIVSAYEDLGLKSYNDVLGAFDYLKHIGFKSNKIGLHGISLGAVPAIFAAYEEPAIKAIWADSTLAEFNMVLKDEIGRYGLSIEFGPVVSFVGQRLSGVDPSDLNPVKKLSNDQSYFFTHGDKDERMFVSHFEYFKSFTKKNNIKASFWLAEDSYHVDAMFKYPEIYADKMQKFFIENLK
;
A
#
# COMPACT_ATOMS: atom_id res chain seq x y z
N ILE A 1 -9.26 -4.04 -9.79
CA ILE A 1 -8.90 -3.21 -10.96
C ILE A 1 -7.45 -3.44 -11.34
N ASP A 2 -7.14 -3.30 -12.61
CA ASP A 2 -5.77 -3.13 -13.08
C ASP A 2 -5.43 -1.64 -13.03
N LEU A 3 -4.31 -1.30 -12.39
CA LEU A 3 -3.79 0.06 -12.40
C LEU A 3 -3.19 0.36 -13.79
N ARG A 4 -3.01 1.66 -14.13
CA ARG A 4 -2.29 2.06 -15.34
C ARG A 4 -0.96 1.32 -15.47
N ASN A 5 -0.56 1.01 -16.68
CA ASN A 5 0.63 0.22 -17.04
C ASN A 5 0.56 -1.28 -16.68
N TYR A 6 -0.55 -1.77 -16.09
CA TYR A 6 -0.71 -3.18 -15.68
C TYR A 6 -1.92 -3.84 -16.33
N GLY A 7 -1.84 -5.17 -16.50
CA GLY A 7 -2.95 -6.02 -16.91
C GLY A 7 -3.57 -5.59 -18.24
N GLN A 8 -4.86 -5.25 -18.20
CA GLN A 8 -5.65 -4.79 -19.35
C GLN A 8 -5.77 -3.27 -19.43
N SER A 9 -5.19 -2.54 -18.48
CA SER A 9 -5.20 -1.07 -18.50
C SER A 9 -4.18 -0.51 -19.48
N ASP A 10 -4.42 0.75 -19.90
CA ASP A 10 -3.56 1.44 -20.85
C ASP A 10 -2.12 1.61 -20.31
N ILE A 11 -1.14 1.44 -21.21
CA ILE A 11 0.25 1.78 -20.93
C ILE A 11 0.43 3.28 -21.19
N VAL A 12 0.52 4.06 -20.12
CA VAL A 12 0.64 5.52 -20.17
C VAL A 12 2.07 6.03 -19.94
N SER A 13 2.97 5.16 -19.47
CA SER A 13 4.36 5.48 -19.19
C SER A 13 5.24 4.24 -19.33
N ALA A 14 6.50 4.45 -19.75
CA ALA A 14 7.52 3.40 -19.75
C ALA A 14 8.10 3.11 -18.34
N TYR A 15 7.80 3.96 -17.38
CA TYR A 15 8.33 3.87 -16.02
C TYR A 15 7.20 3.81 -15.00
N GLU A 16 7.42 3.03 -13.95
CA GLU A 16 6.53 2.90 -12.82
C GLU A 16 6.54 4.17 -11.95
N ASP A 17 5.37 4.62 -11.53
CA ASP A 17 5.21 5.78 -10.65
C ASP A 17 5.15 5.42 -9.15
N LEU A 18 5.32 4.16 -8.83
CA LEU A 18 5.29 3.61 -7.47
C LEU A 18 3.99 3.91 -6.70
N GLY A 19 2.89 4.15 -7.40
CA GLY A 19 1.60 4.49 -6.79
C GLY A 19 1.33 5.99 -6.67
N LEU A 20 2.31 6.85 -6.98
CA LEU A 20 2.23 8.32 -6.80
C LEU A 20 1.28 9.04 -7.78
N LYS A 21 0.88 8.38 -8.88
CA LYS A 21 -0.16 8.87 -9.81
C LYS A 21 -1.30 7.87 -9.96
N SER A 22 -1.01 6.58 -9.83
CA SER A 22 -1.99 5.50 -10.01
C SER A 22 -3.06 5.45 -8.90
N TYR A 23 -2.91 6.21 -7.81
CA TYR A 23 -4.02 6.40 -6.86
C TYR A 23 -5.25 7.05 -7.52
N ASN A 24 -5.07 7.80 -8.62
CA ASN A 24 -6.19 8.33 -9.39
C ASN A 24 -7.02 7.23 -10.08
N ASP A 25 -6.40 6.09 -10.40
CA ASP A 25 -7.12 4.94 -10.97
C ASP A 25 -8.03 4.31 -9.91
N VAL A 26 -7.54 4.26 -8.67
CA VAL A 26 -8.33 3.80 -7.51
C VAL A 26 -9.50 4.76 -7.24
N LEU A 27 -9.27 6.08 -7.29
CA LEU A 27 -10.34 7.09 -7.16
C LEU A 27 -11.35 6.97 -8.30
N GLY A 28 -10.90 6.77 -9.54
CA GLY A 28 -11.78 6.54 -10.69
C GLY A 28 -12.66 5.29 -10.51
N ALA A 29 -12.09 4.19 -9.98
CA ALA A 29 -12.86 3.00 -9.66
C ALA A 29 -13.85 3.22 -8.52
N PHE A 30 -13.46 3.97 -7.48
CA PHE A 30 -14.34 4.35 -6.38
C PHE A 30 -15.53 5.20 -6.88
N ASP A 31 -15.27 6.19 -7.75
CA ASP A 31 -16.33 7.02 -8.33
C ASP A 31 -17.24 6.22 -9.27
N TYR A 32 -16.68 5.28 -10.03
CA TYR A 32 -17.48 4.37 -10.84
C TYR A 32 -18.43 3.52 -9.99
N LEU A 33 -17.97 2.95 -8.88
CA LEU A 33 -18.84 2.19 -7.98
C LEU A 33 -19.96 3.06 -7.39
N LYS A 34 -19.69 4.29 -7.05
CA LYS A 34 -20.73 5.26 -6.61
C LYS A 34 -21.72 5.54 -7.72
N HIS A 35 -21.23 5.72 -8.95
CA HIS A 35 -22.09 5.98 -10.13
C HIS A 35 -23.06 4.82 -10.39
N ILE A 36 -22.64 3.58 -10.22
CA ILE A 36 -23.51 2.40 -10.39
C ILE A 36 -24.34 2.05 -9.13
N GLY A 37 -24.35 2.92 -8.12
CA GLY A 37 -25.29 2.88 -7.00
C GLY A 37 -24.73 2.36 -5.66
N PHE A 38 -23.45 2.05 -5.54
CA PHE A 38 -22.85 1.74 -4.25
C PHE A 38 -22.70 3.00 -3.40
N LYS A 39 -23.07 2.93 -2.13
CA LYS A 39 -22.82 4.04 -1.19
C LYS A 39 -21.34 4.07 -0.83
N SER A 40 -20.75 5.25 -0.72
CA SER A 40 -19.34 5.44 -0.40
C SER A 40 -18.89 4.73 0.89
N ASN A 41 -19.75 4.72 1.91
CA ASN A 41 -19.50 4.05 3.19
C ASN A 41 -19.60 2.50 3.09
N LYS A 42 -19.92 1.93 1.93
CA LYS A 42 -19.96 0.50 1.63
C LYS A 42 -18.83 0.05 0.70
N ILE A 43 -17.90 0.95 0.40
CA ILE A 43 -16.75 0.68 -0.46
C ILE A 43 -15.49 0.74 0.41
N GLY A 44 -14.74 -0.37 0.44
CA GLY A 44 -13.43 -0.46 1.07
C GLY A 44 -12.36 -0.74 0.03
N LEU A 45 -11.11 -0.55 0.39
CA LEU A 45 -9.96 -0.80 -0.49
C LEU A 45 -9.15 -1.99 0.04
N HIS A 46 -8.75 -2.86 -0.88
CA HIS A 46 -7.75 -3.89 -0.65
C HIS A 46 -6.62 -3.70 -1.64
N GLY A 47 -5.42 -3.48 -1.14
CA GLY A 47 -4.21 -3.33 -1.93
C GLY A 47 -3.14 -4.32 -1.50
N ILE A 48 -2.42 -4.87 -2.47
CA ILE A 48 -1.37 -5.87 -2.27
C ILE A 48 -0.06 -5.32 -2.80
N SER A 49 1.01 -5.40 -2.00
CA SER A 49 2.36 -4.96 -2.38
C SER A 49 2.33 -3.53 -2.93
N LEU A 50 2.77 -3.32 -4.17
CA LEU A 50 2.71 -2.02 -4.85
C LEU A 50 1.28 -1.46 -4.94
N GLY A 51 0.25 -2.30 -5.10
CA GLY A 51 -1.15 -1.87 -5.15
C GLY A 51 -1.71 -1.34 -3.83
N ALA A 52 -1.06 -1.60 -2.70
CA ALA A 52 -1.46 -1.03 -1.41
C ALA A 52 -1.06 0.45 -1.27
N VAL A 53 -0.02 0.90 -1.97
CA VAL A 53 0.40 2.31 -1.98
C VAL A 53 -0.70 3.21 -2.54
N PRO A 54 -1.17 3.02 -3.79
CA PRO A 54 -2.25 3.83 -4.34
C PRO A 54 -3.57 3.69 -3.58
N ALA A 55 -3.84 2.56 -2.92
CA ALA A 55 -5.00 2.41 -2.05
C ALA A 55 -4.93 3.34 -0.82
N ILE A 56 -3.76 3.43 -0.17
CA ILE A 56 -3.54 4.35 0.97
C ILE A 56 -3.61 5.81 0.50
N PHE A 57 -2.98 6.15 -0.63
CA PHE A 57 -3.01 7.50 -1.19
C PHE A 57 -4.42 7.93 -1.61
N ALA A 58 -5.18 7.03 -2.27
CA ALA A 58 -6.58 7.30 -2.63
C ALA A 58 -7.46 7.55 -1.40
N ALA A 59 -7.26 6.77 -0.34
CA ALA A 59 -7.99 6.96 0.92
C ALA A 59 -7.62 8.29 1.62
N TYR A 60 -6.38 8.75 1.50
CA TYR A 60 -5.95 10.05 2.00
C TYR A 60 -6.64 11.21 1.23
N GLU A 61 -6.73 11.11 -0.10
CA GLU A 61 -7.34 12.13 -0.96
C GLU A 61 -8.89 12.11 -0.87
N GLU A 62 -9.50 10.94 -0.62
CA GLU A 62 -10.96 10.77 -0.52
C GLU A 62 -11.35 10.27 0.89
N PRO A 63 -11.68 11.17 1.82
CA PRO A 63 -12.01 10.80 3.19
C PRO A 63 -13.29 9.96 3.36
N ALA A 64 -14.10 9.80 2.30
CA ALA A 64 -15.25 8.90 2.31
C ALA A 64 -14.83 7.41 2.27
N ILE A 65 -13.61 7.10 1.86
CA ILE A 65 -13.04 5.76 1.94
C ILE A 65 -12.62 5.49 3.39
N LYS A 66 -13.33 4.60 4.09
CA LYS A 66 -13.18 4.41 5.54
C LYS A 66 -12.38 3.17 5.95
N ALA A 67 -12.23 2.19 5.07
CA ALA A 67 -11.60 0.91 5.39
C ALA A 67 -10.58 0.51 4.33
N ILE A 68 -9.34 0.32 4.73
CA ILE A 68 -8.22 -0.01 3.85
C ILE A 68 -7.49 -1.24 4.39
N TRP A 69 -7.40 -2.30 3.59
CA TRP A 69 -6.56 -3.46 3.84
C TRP A 69 -5.31 -3.37 2.96
N ALA A 70 -4.14 -3.31 3.60
CA ALA A 70 -2.85 -3.21 2.95
C ALA A 70 -2.00 -4.45 3.27
N ASP A 71 -1.65 -5.21 2.25
CA ASP A 71 -0.86 -6.43 2.37
C ASP A 71 0.54 -6.24 1.80
N SER A 72 1.56 -6.61 2.58
CA SER A 72 2.99 -6.66 2.18
C SER A 72 3.47 -5.35 1.54
N THR A 73 3.08 -4.20 2.11
CA THR A 73 3.33 -2.88 1.52
C THR A 73 4.53 -2.15 2.14
N LEU A 74 5.07 -1.20 1.39
CA LEU A 74 6.13 -0.31 1.86
C LEU A 74 5.58 0.82 2.75
N ALA A 75 6.38 1.27 3.70
CA ALA A 75 6.02 2.37 4.60
C ALA A 75 6.50 3.74 4.11
N GLU A 76 7.73 3.81 3.62
CA GLU A 76 8.31 5.03 3.05
C GLU A 76 9.46 4.73 2.08
N PHE A 77 9.72 5.69 1.18
CA PHE A 77 10.72 5.54 0.12
C PHE A 77 12.14 5.26 0.64
N ASN A 78 12.59 5.98 1.66
CA ASN A 78 13.97 5.82 2.15
C ASN A 78 14.25 4.41 2.69
N MET A 79 13.25 3.75 3.26
CA MET A 79 13.38 2.35 3.68
C MET A 79 13.55 1.44 2.46
N VAL A 80 12.67 1.58 1.46
CA VAL A 80 12.75 0.79 0.21
C VAL A 80 14.08 1.04 -0.50
N LEU A 81 14.49 2.30 -0.60
CA LEU A 81 15.75 2.66 -1.24
C LEU A 81 16.95 2.00 -0.57
N LYS A 82 16.97 2.00 0.77
CA LYS A 82 18.01 1.32 1.57
C LYS A 82 18.00 -0.19 1.32
N ASP A 83 16.82 -0.79 1.32
CA ASP A 83 16.64 -2.24 1.15
C ASP A 83 17.07 -2.66 -0.26
N GLU A 84 16.65 -1.93 -1.30
CA GLU A 84 17.01 -2.23 -2.68
C GLU A 84 18.52 -2.01 -2.96
N ILE A 85 19.10 -0.89 -2.51
CA ILE A 85 20.54 -0.65 -2.65
C ILE A 85 21.34 -1.75 -1.94
N GLY A 86 20.94 -2.13 -0.72
CA GLY A 86 21.57 -3.20 0.05
C GLY A 86 21.48 -4.56 -0.65
N ARG A 87 20.36 -4.86 -1.33
CA ARG A 87 20.16 -6.09 -2.10
C ARG A 87 21.16 -6.25 -3.24
N TYR A 88 21.55 -5.14 -3.86
CA TYR A 88 22.60 -5.12 -4.90
C TYR A 88 24.03 -5.01 -4.34
N GLY A 89 24.21 -5.04 -3.01
CA GLY A 89 25.51 -4.93 -2.37
C GLY A 89 26.16 -3.55 -2.53
N LEU A 90 25.37 -2.52 -2.81
CA LEU A 90 25.85 -1.14 -2.99
C LEU A 90 25.77 -0.36 -1.67
N SER A 91 26.62 0.69 -1.54
CA SER A 91 26.54 1.62 -0.42
C SER A 91 25.32 2.51 -0.53
N ILE A 92 24.65 2.79 0.61
CA ILE A 92 23.51 3.73 0.70
C ILE A 92 23.89 5.15 0.24
N GLU A 93 25.16 5.48 0.18
CA GLU A 93 25.67 6.75 -0.35
C GLU A 93 25.28 6.99 -1.83
N PHE A 94 24.95 5.94 -2.59
CA PHE A 94 24.38 6.03 -3.93
C PHE A 94 22.91 6.47 -3.94
N GLY A 95 22.24 6.49 -2.79
CA GLY A 95 20.82 6.84 -2.66
C GLY A 95 20.42 8.14 -3.36
N PRO A 96 21.13 9.26 -3.17
CA PRO A 96 20.81 10.52 -3.86
C PRO A 96 20.86 10.42 -5.39
N VAL A 97 21.83 9.68 -5.93
CA VAL A 97 21.95 9.46 -7.38
C VAL A 97 20.81 8.63 -7.90
N VAL A 98 20.47 7.53 -7.20
CA VAL A 98 19.34 6.64 -7.56
C VAL A 98 18.03 7.42 -7.54
N SER A 99 17.80 8.23 -6.50
CA SER A 99 16.61 9.10 -6.39
C SER A 99 16.53 10.12 -7.51
N PHE A 100 17.63 10.81 -7.82
CA PHE A 100 17.68 11.79 -8.90
C PHE A 100 17.37 11.16 -10.27
N VAL A 101 17.98 10.02 -10.58
CA VAL A 101 17.74 9.31 -11.84
C VAL A 101 16.29 8.81 -11.87
N GLY A 102 15.80 8.21 -10.78
CA GLY A 102 14.40 7.74 -10.65
C GLY A 102 13.40 8.86 -10.92
N GLN A 103 13.60 10.03 -10.32
CA GLN A 103 12.75 11.20 -10.54
C GLN A 103 12.76 11.66 -12.01
N ARG A 104 13.94 11.68 -12.64
CA ARG A 104 14.06 12.07 -14.06
C ARG A 104 13.35 11.11 -15.00
N LEU A 105 13.38 9.81 -14.70
CA LEU A 105 12.79 8.78 -15.55
C LEU A 105 11.27 8.64 -15.33
N SER A 106 10.82 8.62 -14.08
CA SER A 106 9.40 8.42 -13.73
C SER A 106 8.57 9.71 -13.80
N GLY A 107 9.22 10.88 -13.69
CA GLY A 107 8.54 12.18 -13.61
C GLY A 107 7.77 12.39 -12.31
N VAL A 108 8.11 11.63 -11.24
CA VAL A 108 7.61 11.81 -9.87
C VAL A 108 8.78 11.94 -8.91
N ASP A 109 8.61 12.71 -7.84
CA ASP A 109 9.62 12.78 -6.79
C ASP A 109 9.47 11.54 -5.88
N PRO A 110 10.47 10.64 -5.83
CA PRO A 110 10.37 9.46 -4.99
C PRO A 110 10.23 9.77 -3.49
N SER A 111 10.66 10.94 -3.04
CA SER A 111 10.50 11.35 -1.63
C SER A 111 9.04 11.57 -1.23
N ASP A 112 8.14 11.76 -2.19
CA ASP A 112 6.69 11.82 -1.97
C ASP A 112 6.09 10.45 -1.65
N LEU A 113 6.83 9.37 -1.92
CA LEU A 113 6.42 8.00 -1.63
C LEU A 113 6.51 7.71 -0.13
N ASN A 114 5.49 8.14 0.59
CA ASN A 114 5.44 8.09 2.04
C ASN A 114 4.05 7.64 2.54
N PRO A 115 3.64 6.39 2.27
CA PRO A 115 2.32 5.89 2.64
C PRO A 115 2.02 6.03 4.13
N VAL A 116 3.02 5.84 5.00
CA VAL A 116 2.82 5.95 6.45
C VAL A 116 2.34 7.35 6.87
N LYS A 117 2.77 8.41 6.19
CA LYS A 117 2.34 9.79 6.46
C LYS A 117 0.97 10.15 5.88
N LYS A 118 0.41 9.27 5.05
CA LYS A 118 -0.93 9.43 4.46
C LYS A 118 -2.03 8.76 5.30
N LEU A 119 -1.67 8.13 6.40
CA LEU A 119 -2.66 7.54 7.31
C LEU A 119 -3.42 8.62 8.09
N SER A 120 -4.73 8.43 8.24
CA SER A 120 -5.64 9.37 8.91
C SER A 120 -6.37 8.71 10.09
N ASN A 121 -6.72 9.49 11.10
CA ASN A 121 -7.53 9.05 12.25
C ASN A 121 -9.00 8.79 11.89
N ASP A 122 -9.45 9.29 10.74
CA ASP A 122 -10.83 9.12 10.26
C ASP A 122 -11.07 7.81 9.52
N GLN A 123 -10.02 7.00 9.36
CA GLN A 123 -10.01 5.77 8.60
C GLN A 123 -9.57 4.59 9.45
N SER A 124 -9.89 3.40 9.01
CA SER A 124 -9.48 2.14 9.65
C SER A 124 -8.58 1.36 8.69
N TYR A 125 -7.49 0.85 9.22
CA TYR A 125 -6.50 0.11 8.45
C TYR A 125 -6.33 -1.30 8.96
N PHE A 126 -6.08 -2.23 8.05
CA PHE A 126 -5.59 -3.55 8.39
C PHE A 126 -4.29 -3.81 7.61
N PHE A 127 -3.22 -4.10 8.32
CA PHE A 127 -1.94 -4.42 7.72
C PHE A 127 -1.63 -5.90 7.88
N THR A 128 -1.38 -6.58 6.76
CA THR A 128 -0.91 -7.96 6.72
C THR A 128 0.51 -7.99 6.17
N HIS A 129 1.35 -8.88 6.68
CA HIS A 129 2.72 -9.06 6.20
C HIS A 129 3.22 -10.47 6.49
N GLY A 130 4.11 -11.00 5.67
CA GLY A 130 4.81 -12.25 5.95
C GLY A 130 6.04 -12.00 6.82
N ASP A 131 6.29 -12.85 7.81
CA ASP A 131 7.46 -12.71 8.70
C ASP A 131 8.79 -13.06 8.02
N LYS A 132 8.73 -13.76 6.87
CA LYS A 132 9.87 -14.09 6.01
C LYS A 132 9.88 -13.31 4.68
N ASP A 133 9.21 -12.16 4.65
CA ASP A 133 9.19 -11.32 3.46
C ASP A 133 10.58 -10.72 3.21
N GLU A 134 11.26 -11.23 2.17
CA GLU A 134 12.58 -10.77 1.75
C GLU A 134 12.49 -9.68 0.67
N ARG A 135 11.30 -9.44 0.12
CA ARG A 135 11.10 -8.37 -0.85
C ARG A 135 10.75 -7.05 -0.18
N MET A 136 9.81 -7.09 0.73
CA MET A 136 9.42 -5.96 1.55
C MET A 136 9.67 -6.36 3.01
N PHE A 137 10.81 -5.96 3.58
CA PHE A 137 11.20 -6.43 4.90
C PHE A 137 10.18 -6.09 5.99
N VAL A 138 10.09 -6.94 7.00
CA VAL A 138 9.19 -6.78 8.16
C VAL A 138 9.37 -5.42 8.86
N SER A 139 10.50 -4.75 8.68
CA SER A 139 10.74 -3.39 9.18
C SER A 139 9.68 -2.39 8.72
N HIS A 140 9.13 -2.53 7.52
CA HIS A 140 8.03 -1.71 7.01
C HIS A 140 6.74 -1.92 7.82
N PHE A 141 6.39 -3.18 8.10
CA PHE A 141 5.24 -3.54 8.93
C PHE A 141 5.37 -2.98 10.36
N GLU A 142 6.53 -3.14 10.99
CA GLU A 142 6.80 -2.62 12.34
C GLU A 142 6.80 -1.09 12.36
N TYR A 143 7.19 -0.44 11.26
CA TYR A 143 7.11 1.02 11.16
C TYR A 143 5.65 1.50 11.10
N PHE A 144 4.78 0.87 10.29
CA PHE A 144 3.34 1.17 10.33
C PHE A 144 2.76 0.98 11.72
N LYS A 145 3.11 -0.11 12.40
CA LYS A 145 2.62 -0.43 13.75
C LYS A 145 3.04 0.60 14.78
N SER A 146 4.30 1.00 14.77
CA SER A 146 4.81 2.04 15.68
C SER A 146 4.21 3.41 15.38
N PHE A 147 4.10 3.78 14.11
CA PHE A 147 3.55 5.07 13.68
C PHE A 147 2.06 5.20 14.04
N THR A 148 1.25 4.18 13.74
CA THR A 148 -0.19 4.19 14.06
C THR A 148 -0.43 4.26 15.55
N LYS A 149 0.34 3.52 16.34
CA LYS A 149 0.28 3.58 17.82
C LYS A 149 0.62 4.98 18.34
N LYS A 150 1.70 5.59 17.83
CA LYS A 150 2.14 6.94 18.26
C LYS A 150 1.12 8.01 17.93
N ASN A 151 0.41 7.88 16.80
CA ASN A 151 -0.54 8.90 16.31
C ASN A 151 -2.01 8.55 16.59
N ASN A 152 -2.30 7.51 17.38
CA ASN A 152 -3.65 7.03 17.72
C ASN A 152 -4.51 6.72 16.48
N ILE A 153 -3.89 6.20 15.41
CA ILE A 153 -4.58 5.81 14.18
C ILE A 153 -5.18 4.42 14.37
N LYS A 154 -6.43 4.24 13.98
CA LYS A 154 -7.12 2.95 14.08
C LYS A 154 -6.56 1.96 13.08
N ALA A 155 -5.79 1.00 13.57
CA ALA A 155 -5.17 -0.03 12.75
C ALA A 155 -5.12 -1.38 13.46
N SER A 156 -5.30 -2.45 12.67
CA SER A 156 -5.09 -3.84 13.06
C SER A 156 -3.92 -4.42 12.30
N PHE A 157 -3.26 -5.41 12.88
CA PHE A 157 -2.02 -5.95 12.35
C PHE A 157 -2.04 -7.48 12.41
N TRP A 158 -1.58 -8.12 11.34
CA TRP A 158 -1.36 -9.55 11.29
C TRP A 158 -0.02 -9.85 10.60
N LEU A 159 0.95 -10.28 11.38
CA LEU A 159 2.20 -10.84 10.87
C LEU A 159 1.98 -12.35 10.68
N ALA A 160 1.93 -12.78 9.43
CA ALA A 160 1.69 -14.18 9.07
C ALA A 160 2.98 -14.97 9.24
N GLU A 161 2.93 -16.00 10.09
CA GLU A 161 4.08 -16.82 10.41
C GLU A 161 4.53 -17.64 9.21
N ASP A 162 5.87 -17.81 9.07
CA ASP A 162 6.50 -18.60 8.01
C ASP A 162 6.01 -18.25 6.60
N SER A 163 5.74 -16.98 6.35
CA SER A 163 5.16 -16.46 5.09
C SER A 163 6.10 -15.50 4.40
N TYR A 164 6.27 -15.67 3.09
CA TYR A 164 7.04 -14.78 2.23
C TYR A 164 6.19 -13.59 1.73
N HIS A 165 6.69 -12.86 0.73
CA HIS A 165 6.01 -11.71 0.14
C HIS A 165 4.65 -12.11 -0.46
N VAL A 166 3.56 -11.50 0.04
CA VAL A 166 2.16 -11.77 -0.40
C VAL A 166 1.71 -13.23 -0.19
N ASP A 167 2.43 -14.00 0.61
CA ASP A 167 2.19 -15.43 0.77
C ASP A 167 1.03 -15.76 1.73
N ALA A 168 0.71 -14.83 2.64
CA ALA A 168 -0.28 -15.06 3.68
C ALA A 168 -1.66 -15.49 3.15
N MET A 169 -2.10 -14.94 2.03
CA MET A 169 -3.40 -15.27 1.41
C MET A 169 -3.43 -16.68 0.82
N PHE A 170 -2.29 -17.21 0.39
CA PHE A 170 -2.17 -18.55 -0.18
C PHE A 170 -1.92 -19.61 0.90
N LYS A 171 -1.12 -19.27 1.90
CA LYS A 171 -0.75 -20.18 2.98
C LYS A 171 -1.86 -20.33 4.03
N TYR A 172 -2.57 -19.25 4.30
CA TYR A 172 -3.64 -19.20 5.32
C TYR A 172 -4.96 -18.66 4.73
N PRO A 173 -5.51 -19.25 3.64
CA PRO A 173 -6.63 -18.67 2.90
C PRO A 173 -7.88 -18.45 3.75
N GLU A 174 -8.21 -19.39 4.64
CA GLU A 174 -9.38 -19.29 5.51
C GLU A 174 -9.21 -18.19 6.58
N ILE A 175 -8.02 -18.12 7.20
CA ILE A 175 -7.70 -17.07 8.20
C ILE A 175 -7.69 -15.70 7.55
N TYR A 176 -7.10 -15.60 6.35
CA TYR A 176 -7.04 -14.36 5.58
C TYR A 176 -8.44 -13.87 5.24
N ALA A 177 -9.29 -14.76 4.70
CA ALA A 177 -10.67 -14.42 4.34
C ALA A 177 -11.51 -14.03 5.57
N ASP A 178 -11.41 -14.77 6.69
CA ASP A 178 -12.14 -14.47 7.93
C ASP A 178 -11.75 -13.09 8.49
N LYS A 179 -10.46 -12.81 8.56
CA LYS A 179 -9.95 -11.50 9.03
C LYS A 179 -10.41 -10.36 8.12
N MET A 180 -10.33 -10.55 6.80
CA MET A 180 -10.74 -9.55 5.82
C MET A 180 -12.25 -9.28 5.90
N GLN A 181 -13.06 -10.33 5.96
CA GLN A 181 -14.50 -10.21 6.10
C GLN A 181 -14.88 -9.46 7.38
N LYS A 182 -14.32 -9.84 8.52
CA LYS A 182 -14.56 -9.16 9.80
C LYS A 182 -14.16 -7.70 9.74
N PHE A 183 -12.99 -7.41 9.23
CA PHE A 183 -12.49 -6.04 9.11
C PHE A 183 -13.43 -5.15 8.30
N PHE A 184 -13.85 -5.60 7.11
CA PHE A 184 -14.73 -4.80 6.27
C PHE A 184 -16.17 -4.70 6.84
N ILE A 185 -16.72 -5.76 7.44
CA ILE A 185 -18.05 -5.72 8.10
C ILE A 185 -18.06 -4.71 9.25
N GLU A 186 -16.99 -4.64 10.04
CA GLU A 186 -16.90 -3.73 11.19
C GLU A 186 -16.73 -2.27 10.79
N ASN A 187 -16.12 -1.99 9.64
CA ASN A 187 -15.69 -0.65 9.24
C ASN A 187 -16.45 -0.05 8.03
N LEU A 188 -17.28 -0.82 7.33
CA LEU A 188 -18.17 -0.38 6.25
C LEU A 188 -19.63 -0.37 6.75
N LYS A 189 -20.09 0.75 7.29
CA LYS A 189 -21.42 0.86 7.92
C LYS A 189 -22.38 1.73 7.12
#